data_e58329c0296ee1b4c227d3c1237df8a0
#
_entry.id   e58329c0296ee1b4c227d3c1237df8a0
#
_cell.length_a   1.000
_cell.length_b   1.000
_cell.length_c   1.000
_cell.angle_alpha   90.00
_cell.angle_beta   90.00
_cell.angle_gamma   90.00
#
_symmetry.space_group_name_H-M   'P 1'
#
loop_
_entity.id
_entity.type
_entity.pdbx_description
1 polymer ?
#
loop_
_entity_poly.entity_id
_entity_poly.type
_entity_poly.pdbx_seq_one_letter_code
_entity_poly.pdbx_strand_id
1 'polypeptide(L)'
;MYKRQTYTDFQTFANGTYKGRGFQFRAKLTSKDTAQDIKVSQLGYTASLQRRTEQGNLTASGAGAKAITFTHPFFVGTSSILGANTNLPSIGINAQNMASGDYFEVSSVSGTGFTVHFKNSSNASIDRNFTYQAVGFGKGG
;
A
#
# COMPACT_ATOMS: atom_id res chain seq x y z
N MET A 1 17.11 16.14 16.41
CA MET A 1 17.61 16.97 15.29
C MET A 1 16.69 16.74 14.08
N TYR A 2 15.78 17.67 13.79
CA TYR A 2 14.91 17.56 12.62
C TYR A 2 15.72 17.81 11.35
N LYS A 3 15.86 16.81 10.48
CA LYS A 3 16.44 17.01 9.15
C LYS A 3 15.53 17.94 8.36
N ARG A 4 16.05 19.12 8.02
CA ARG A 4 15.38 20.09 7.15
C ARG A 4 15.07 19.40 5.83
N GLN A 5 13.81 19.31 5.46
CA GLN A 5 13.41 18.75 4.16
C GLN A 5 13.84 19.75 3.08
N THR A 6 14.68 19.30 2.15
CA THR A 6 15.07 20.11 1.00
C THR A 6 14.10 19.79 -0.14
N TYR A 7 13.41 20.80 -0.64
CA TYR A 7 12.57 20.68 -1.83
C TYR A 7 13.42 20.97 -3.08
N THR A 8 13.07 20.34 -4.19
CA THR A 8 13.58 20.75 -5.51
C THR A 8 12.91 22.06 -5.95
N ASP A 9 13.44 22.68 -7.00
CA ASP A 9 12.82 23.87 -7.58
C ASP A 9 11.40 23.57 -8.07
N PHE A 10 10.56 24.64 -8.08
CA PHE A 10 9.19 24.52 -8.59
C PHE A 10 9.21 24.21 -10.09
N GLN A 11 8.46 23.19 -10.47
CA GLN A 11 8.25 22.80 -11.86
C GLN A 11 6.79 23.03 -12.24
N THR A 12 6.51 23.11 -13.54
CA THR A 12 5.14 23.18 -14.03
C THR A 12 4.39 21.90 -13.63
N PHE A 13 3.25 22.08 -12.94
CA PHE A 13 2.41 20.97 -12.56
C PHE A 13 1.56 20.51 -13.75
N ALA A 14 1.70 19.25 -14.13
CA ALA A 14 0.87 18.57 -15.13
C ALA A 14 0.25 17.32 -14.49
N ASN A 15 -0.83 16.82 -15.07
CA ASN A 15 -1.38 15.53 -14.63
C ASN A 15 -0.36 14.42 -14.89
N GLY A 16 -0.06 13.63 -13.86
CA GLY A 16 0.94 12.57 -13.97
C GLY A 16 1.24 11.91 -12.64
N THR A 17 2.17 10.96 -12.70
CA THR A 17 2.64 10.24 -11.51
C THR A 17 3.91 10.91 -10.97
N TYR A 18 3.86 11.33 -9.71
CA TYR A 18 4.97 11.97 -9.03
C TYR A 18 5.45 11.09 -7.88
N LYS A 19 6.78 11.02 -7.71
CA LYS A 19 7.42 10.29 -6.59
C LYS A 19 8.04 11.29 -5.63
N GLY A 20 7.65 11.26 -4.35
CA GLY A 20 8.21 12.14 -3.34
C GLY A 20 7.68 11.82 -1.95
N ARG A 21 8.35 12.33 -0.92
CA ARG A 21 7.90 12.23 0.48
C ARG A 21 6.93 13.34 0.87
N GLY A 22 7.01 14.46 0.16
CA GLY A 22 6.16 15.62 0.38
C GLY A 22 6.08 16.44 -0.90
N PHE A 23 4.96 17.11 -1.09
CA PHE A 23 4.70 17.96 -2.25
C PHE A 23 4.26 19.32 -1.76
N GLN A 24 4.78 20.36 -2.42
CA GLN A 24 4.37 21.75 -2.21
C GLN A 24 3.84 22.29 -3.52
N PHE A 25 2.64 22.83 -3.49
CA PHE A 25 2.00 23.41 -4.66
C PHE A 25 2.08 24.94 -4.59
N ARG A 26 2.32 25.59 -5.73
CA ARG A 26 2.34 27.03 -5.88
C ARG A 26 1.53 27.44 -7.11
N ALA A 27 0.60 28.35 -6.94
CA ALA A 27 -0.02 29.06 -8.05
C ALA A 27 0.66 30.43 -8.23
N LYS A 28 1.09 30.74 -9.45
CA LYS A 28 1.58 32.07 -9.83
C LYS A 28 0.51 32.75 -10.68
N LEU A 29 -0.05 33.82 -10.16
CA LEU A 29 -1.06 34.59 -10.83
C LEU A 29 -0.40 35.86 -11.39
N THR A 30 -0.69 36.20 -12.64
CA THR A 30 -0.11 37.37 -13.31
C THR A 30 -1.22 38.04 -14.11
N SER A 31 -1.45 39.31 -13.89
CA SER A 31 -2.26 40.14 -14.77
C SER A 31 -1.36 41.05 -15.62
N LYS A 32 -1.72 41.25 -16.86
CA LYS A 32 -1.07 42.24 -17.76
C LYS A 32 -1.80 43.57 -17.76
N ASP A 33 -2.96 43.66 -17.12
CA ASP A 33 -3.79 44.85 -17.03
C ASP A 33 -3.87 45.28 -15.58
N THR A 34 -3.45 46.52 -15.30
CA THR A 34 -3.46 47.12 -13.95
C THR A 34 -4.86 47.44 -13.44
N ALA A 35 -5.86 47.45 -14.33
CA ALA A 35 -7.26 47.67 -13.99
C ALA A 35 -8.04 46.37 -13.67
N GLN A 36 -7.40 45.21 -13.76
CA GLN A 36 -8.03 43.90 -13.50
C GLN A 36 -7.51 43.26 -12.20
N ASP A 37 -8.44 42.88 -11.36
CA ASP A 37 -8.19 42.07 -10.19
C ASP A 37 -8.31 40.57 -10.54
N ILE A 38 -7.39 39.80 -10.01
CA ILE A 38 -7.45 38.32 -10.13
C ILE A 38 -8.02 37.77 -8.84
N LYS A 39 -9.20 37.16 -8.91
CA LYS A 39 -9.85 36.46 -7.80
C LYS A 39 -9.77 34.97 -8.00
N VAL A 40 -9.15 34.27 -7.05
CA VAL A 40 -9.17 32.77 -6.98
C VAL A 40 -10.21 32.39 -5.94
N SER A 41 -11.31 31.79 -6.37
CA SER A 41 -12.39 31.33 -5.48
C SER A 41 -12.12 29.95 -4.93
N GLN A 42 -11.36 29.11 -5.66
CA GLN A 42 -11.00 27.78 -5.22
C GLN A 42 -9.67 27.35 -5.85
N LEU A 43 -8.80 26.77 -5.05
CA LEU A 43 -7.57 26.12 -5.48
C LEU A 43 -7.50 24.75 -4.82
N GLY A 44 -7.35 23.69 -5.62
CA GLY A 44 -7.31 22.34 -5.10
C GLY A 44 -6.54 21.40 -6.02
N TYR A 45 -6.28 20.20 -5.51
CA TYR A 45 -5.71 19.09 -6.25
C TYR A 45 -6.39 17.80 -5.84
N THR A 46 -6.37 16.81 -6.73
CA THR A 46 -6.76 15.44 -6.43
C THR A 46 -5.52 14.57 -6.51
N ALA A 47 -5.24 13.83 -5.45
CA ALA A 47 -4.12 12.90 -5.40
C ALA A 47 -4.64 11.50 -5.07
N SER A 48 -4.10 10.50 -5.76
CA SER A 48 -4.35 9.09 -5.48
C SER A 48 -3.04 8.33 -5.36
N LEU A 49 -3.01 7.32 -4.50
CA LEU A 49 -1.88 6.41 -4.40
C LEU A 49 -1.98 5.34 -5.49
N GLN A 50 -0.84 5.01 -6.08
CA GLN A 50 -0.77 3.92 -7.05
C GLN A 50 -0.98 2.57 -6.35
N ARG A 51 -1.81 1.72 -6.92
CA ARG A 51 -1.88 0.32 -6.53
C ARG A 51 -0.62 -0.41 -6.98
N ARG A 52 -0.12 -1.28 -6.13
CA ARG A 52 0.98 -2.18 -6.44
C ARG A 52 0.65 -3.61 -6.04
N THR A 53 1.36 -4.53 -6.64
CA THR A 53 1.31 -5.95 -6.32
C THR A 53 2.67 -6.39 -5.79
N GLU A 54 2.66 -7.23 -4.77
CA GLU A 54 3.82 -7.96 -4.28
C GLU A 54 3.50 -9.46 -4.32
N GLN A 55 4.45 -10.25 -4.75
CA GLN A 55 4.31 -11.69 -4.89
C GLN A 55 5.41 -12.40 -4.09
N GLY A 56 5.03 -13.47 -3.42
CA GLY A 56 5.97 -14.37 -2.76
C GLY A 56 6.24 -15.62 -3.57
N ASN A 57 7.50 -16.05 -3.57
CA ASN A 57 7.91 -17.32 -4.17
C ASN A 57 7.30 -18.50 -3.41
N LEU A 58 7.33 -19.67 -4.04
CA LEU A 58 6.88 -20.90 -3.43
C LEU A 58 7.60 -21.15 -2.10
N THR A 59 6.83 -21.30 -1.04
CA THR A 59 7.31 -21.41 0.34
C THR A 59 6.54 -22.49 1.07
N ALA A 60 7.23 -23.28 1.90
CA ALA A 60 6.59 -24.21 2.83
C ALA A 60 6.03 -23.46 4.04
N SER A 61 4.81 -23.79 4.45
CA SER A 61 4.18 -23.16 5.63
C SER A 61 4.79 -23.65 6.95
N GLY A 62 5.28 -24.87 6.97
CA GLY A 62 5.58 -25.57 8.21
C GLY A 62 4.30 -26.04 8.92
N ALA A 63 4.46 -26.78 10.01
CA ALA A 63 3.35 -27.31 10.79
C ALA A 63 2.83 -26.30 11.82
N GLY A 64 2.61 -25.05 11.42
CA GLY A 64 2.14 -23.97 12.30
C GLY A 64 1.76 -22.73 11.52
N ALA A 65 1.43 -21.66 12.24
CA ALA A 65 1.17 -20.36 11.64
C ALA A 65 2.46 -19.76 11.06
N LYS A 66 2.44 -19.41 9.79
CA LYS A 66 3.56 -18.82 9.06
C LYS A 66 3.37 -17.32 8.90
N ALA A 67 4.25 -16.54 9.51
CA ALA A 67 4.29 -15.10 9.28
C ALA A 67 5.03 -14.79 7.97
N ILE A 68 4.46 -13.90 7.18
CA ILE A 68 5.02 -13.37 5.93
C ILE A 68 5.23 -11.88 6.11
N THR A 69 6.43 -11.41 5.80
CA THR A 69 6.78 -9.99 5.81
C THR A 69 6.92 -9.50 4.36
N PHE A 70 6.30 -8.37 4.04
CA PHE A 70 6.43 -7.74 2.74
C PHE A 70 7.81 -7.10 2.57
N THR A 71 8.36 -7.17 1.38
CA THR A 71 9.63 -6.50 1.03
C THR A 71 9.52 -4.98 1.19
N HIS A 72 8.37 -4.43 0.78
CA HIS A 72 8.05 -3.02 0.97
C HIS A 72 6.69 -2.87 1.63
N PRO A 73 6.56 -2.07 2.70
CA PRO A 73 5.28 -1.88 3.37
C PRO A 73 4.22 -1.28 2.44
N PHE A 74 2.98 -1.74 2.58
CA PHE A 74 1.81 -1.11 1.97
C PHE A 74 1.34 0.08 2.80
N PHE A 75 0.75 1.07 2.15
CA PHE A 75 0.05 2.15 2.82
C PHE A 75 -1.35 1.67 3.25
N VAL A 76 -1.62 1.70 4.53
CA VAL A 76 -2.88 1.20 5.10
C VAL A 76 -3.78 2.31 5.65
N GLY A 77 -3.38 3.58 5.50
CA GLY A 77 -4.09 4.73 6.05
C GLY A 77 -3.53 5.19 7.39
N THR A 78 -3.92 6.39 7.78
CA THR A 78 -3.56 6.97 9.08
C THR A 78 -4.82 7.32 9.85
N SER A 79 -4.76 7.22 11.17
CA SER A 79 -5.89 7.50 12.07
C SER A 79 -6.41 8.94 11.98
N SER A 80 -5.61 9.89 11.49
CA SER A 80 -5.96 11.31 11.45
C SER A 80 -6.75 11.74 10.21
N ILE A 81 -6.67 11.00 9.09
CA ILE A 81 -7.24 11.40 7.80
C ILE A 81 -8.20 10.33 7.25
N LEU A 82 -7.81 9.07 7.27
CA LEU A 82 -8.56 7.97 6.63
C LEU A 82 -8.99 6.88 7.62
N GLY A 83 -8.69 7.05 8.90
CA GLY A 83 -8.78 5.98 9.88
C GLY A 83 -7.60 4.99 9.79
N ALA A 84 -7.30 4.32 10.88
CA ALA A 84 -6.25 3.30 10.90
C ALA A 84 -6.71 2.05 10.14
N ASN A 85 -5.83 1.49 9.31
CA ASN A 85 -6.05 0.22 8.62
C ASN A 85 -7.26 0.18 7.66
N THR A 86 -7.65 1.32 7.09
CA THR A 86 -8.79 1.37 6.14
C THR A 86 -8.45 0.80 4.76
N ASN A 87 -7.15 0.70 4.41
CA ASN A 87 -6.67 0.23 3.12
C ASN A 87 -5.72 -0.98 3.28
N LEU A 88 -6.13 -1.98 4.03
CA LEU A 88 -5.35 -3.22 4.14
C LEU A 88 -5.13 -3.84 2.77
N PRO A 89 -3.95 -4.43 2.50
CA PRO A 89 -3.73 -5.17 1.26
C PRO A 89 -4.64 -6.39 1.17
N SER A 90 -5.13 -6.66 -0.03
CA SER A 90 -5.84 -7.90 -0.34
C SER A 90 -4.84 -9.02 -0.54
N ILE A 91 -5.03 -10.16 0.14
CA ILE A 91 -4.13 -11.29 0.10
C ILE A 91 -4.78 -12.44 -0.65
N GLY A 92 -4.14 -12.89 -1.73
CA GLY A 92 -4.46 -14.13 -2.43
C GLY A 92 -3.43 -15.20 -2.09
N ILE A 93 -3.88 -16.38 -1.73
CA ILE A 93 -3.04 -17.56 -1.48
C ILE A 93 -3.30 -18.60 -2.58
N ASN A 94 -2.22 -19.07 -3.20
CA ASN A 94 -2.27 -20.22 -4.10
C ASN A 94 -1.56 -21.40 -3.42
N ALA A 95 -2.35 -22.25 -2.79
CA ALA A 95 -1.88 -23.42 -2.05
C ALA A 95 -1.69 -24.62 -2.97
N GLN A 96 -0.66 -25.41 -2.71
CA GLN A 96 -0.34 -26.63 -3.45
C GLN A 96 -0.43 -27.85 -2.56
N ASN A 97 -0.70 -29.02 -3.18
CA ASN A 97 -0.78 -30.31 -2.52
C ASN A 97 -1.82 -30.38 -1.40
N MET A 98 -2.93 -29.66 -1.57
CA MET A 98 -4.05 -29.70 -0.64
C MET A 98 -4.77 -31.06 -0.75
N ALA A 99 -5.00 -31.70 0.38
CA ALA A 99 -5.84 -32.89 0.48
C ALA A 99 -7.32 -32.50 0.68
N SER A 100 -8.21 -33.47 0.50
CA SER A 100 -9.64 -33.23 0.76
C SER A 100 -9.87 -32.86 2.21
N GLY A 101 -10.56 -31.73 2.42
CA GLY A 101 -10.84 -31.17 3.74
C GLY A 101 -9.73 -30.31 4.33
N ASP A 102 -8.62 -30.10 3.62
CA ASP A 102 -7.62 -29.11 4.01
C ASP A 102 -8.14 -27.70 3.74
N TYR A 103 -7.76 -26.77 4.60
CA TYR A 103 -8.08 -25.36 4.46
C TYR A 103 -6.95 -24.49 5.01
N PHE A 104 -7.04 -23.20 4.78
CA PHE A 104 -6.12 -22.23 5.37
C PHE A 104 -6.86 -21.02 5.91
N GLU A 105 -6.25 -20.37 6.88
CA GLU A 105 -6.70 -19.12 7.48
C GLU A 105 -5.65 -18.04 7.23
N VAL A 106 -6.09 -16.86 6.81
CA VAL A 106 -5.24 -15.66 6.74
C VAL A 106 -5.63 -14.74 7.88
N SER A 107 -4.64 -14.33 8.67
CA SER A 107 -4.84 -13.48 9.83
C SER A 107 -3.75 -12.41 9.94
N SER A 108 -3.91 -11.48 10.90
CA SER A 108 -2.93 -10.43 11.20
C SER A 108 -2.48 -9.63 9.96
N VAL A 109 -3.40 -9.40 9.01
CA VAL A 109 -3.11 -8.61 7.81
C VAL A 109 -2.82 -7.17 8.22
N SER A 110 -1.69 -6.66 7.76
CA SER A 110 -1.20 -5.32 8.04
C SER A 110 -0.49 -4.72 6.83
N GLY A 111 0.00 -3.50 6.94
CA GLY A 111 0.85 -2.90 5.91
C GLY A 111 2.22 -3.56 5.76
N THR A 112 2.67 -4.32 6.75
CA THR A 112 4.01 -4.92 6.76
C THR A 112 4.01 -6.43 6.50
N GLY A 113 2.84 -7.09 6.54
CA GLY A 113 2.76 -8.53 6.34
C GLY A 113 1.42 -9.13 6.75
N PHE A 114 1.37 -10.44 6.79
CA PHE A 114 0.22 -11.24 7.22
C PHE A 114 0.68 -12.58 7.77
N THR A 115 -0.26 -13.33 8.33
CA THR A 115 -0.02 -14.71 8.81
C THR A 115 -0.93 -15.66 8.06
N VAL A 116 -0.41 -16.79 7.61
CA VAL A 116 -1.18 -17.89 7.02
C VAL A 116 -0.99 -19.15 7.86
N HIS A 117 -2.07 -19.92 8.03
CA HIS A 117 -2.06 -21.15 8.79
C HIS A 117 -2.86 -22.23 8.04
N PHE A 118 -2.22 -23.34 7.71
CA PHE A 118 -2.86 -24.48 7.05
C PHE A 118 -3.30 -25.53 8.06
N LYS A 119 -4.50 -26.04 7.87
CA LYS A 119 -5.14 -27.02 8.74
C LYS A 119 -5.83 -28.09 7.91
N ASN A 120 -5.92 -29.30 8.48
CA ASN A 120 -6.68 -30.40 7.90
C ASN A 120 -8.13 -30.42 8.38
N SER A 121 -8.93 -31.37 7.92
CA SER A 121 -10.33 -31.56 8.30
C SER A 121 -10.56 -31.79 9.80
N SER A 122 -9.53 -32.21 10.54
CA SER A 122 -9.56 -32.38 12.00
C SER A 122 -9.06 -31.16 12.75
N ASN A 123 -8.88 -30.01 12.05
CA ASN A 123 -8.36 -28.76 12.59
C ASN A 123 -6.91 -28.86 13.11
N ALA A 124 -6.18 -29.90 12.74
CA ALA A 124 -4.77 -30.04 13.05
C ALA A 124 -3.91 -29.25 12.06
N SER A 125 -2.85 -28.63 12.56
CA SER A 125 -1.88 -27.88 11.73
C SER A 125 -1.15 -28.84 10.78
N ILE A 126 -1.02 -28.43 9.54
CA ILE A 126 -0.34 -29.18 8.48
C ILE A 126 0.62 -28.29 7.70
N ASP A 127 1.64 -28.93 7.09
CA ASP A 127 2.56 -28.25 6.21
C ASP A 127 2.07 -28.31 4.76
N ARG A 128 2.02 -27.16 4.08
CA ARG A 128 1.66 -27.05 2.66
C ARG A 128 2.56 -26.02 1.99
N ASN A 129 2.84 -26.27 0.71
CA ASN A 129 3.52 -25.29 -0.12
C ASN A 129 2.51 -24.26 -0.66
N PHE A 130 2.91 -23.03 -0.69
CA PHE A 130 2.06 -21.96 -1.23
C PHE A 130 2.87 -20.83 -1.85
N THR A 131 2.24 -20.09 -2.74
CA THR A 131 2.65 -18.76 -3.17
C THR A 131 1.60 -17.76 -2.72
N TYR A 132 1.95 -16.49 -2.65
CA TYR A 132 0.98 -15.44 -2.35
C TYR A 132 1.07 -14.27 -3.31
N GLN A 133 -0.03 -13.54 -3.43
CA GLN A 133 -0.10 -12.24 -4.07
C GLN A 133 -0.77 -11.26 -3.12
N ALA A 134 -0.10 -10.16 -2.85
CA ALA A 134 -0.65 -9.06 -2.06
C ALA A 134 -0.88 -7.85 -2.97
N VAL A 135 -2.07 -7.28 -2.93
CA VAL A 135 -2.46 -6.10 -3.73
C VAL A 135 -2.91 -4.99 -2.81
N GLY A 136 -2.27 -3.85 -2.88
CA GLY A 136 -2.58 -2.71 -2.03
C GLY A 136 -2.03 -1.41 -2.58
N PHE A 137 -1.97 -0.37 -1.76
CA PHE A 137 -1.44 0.93 -2.11
C PHE A 137 -0.04 1.14 -1.54
N GLY A 138 0.75 1.99 -2.16
CA GLY A 138 2.05 2.38 -1.65
C GLY A 138 3.14 2.44 -2.71
N LYS A 139 4.33 2.83 -2.27
CA LYS A 139 5.50 2.89 -3.13
C LYS A 139 6.05 1.48 -3.34
N GLY A 140 6.21 1.08 -4.60
CA GLY A 140 7.07 -0.05 -4.97
C GLY A 140 8.55 0.31 -4.77
N GLY A 141 9.42 -0.69 -4.71
CA GLY A 141 10.86 -0.49 -4.71
C GLY A 141 11.36 0.14 -6.01
#